data_a6afed3fd44e3e191f127ec041d5440a
#
_entry.id   a6afed3fd44e3e191f127ec041d5440a
#
_cell.length_a   1.000
_cell.length_b   1.000
_cell.length_c   1.000
_cell.angle_alpha   90.00
_cell.angle_beta   90.00
_cell.angle_gamma   90.00
#
_symmetry.space_group_name_H-M   'P 1'
#
loop_
_entity.id
_entity.type
_entity.pdbx_description
1 polymer ?
#
loop_
_entity_poly.entity_id
_entity_poly.type
_entity_poly.pdbx_seq_one_letter_code
_entity_poly.pdbx_strand_id
1 'polypeptide(L)'
;MDDVAADPSHPRYQSLLLRHRLEQAEQQGLLAGSAMIAHGRGEAYDYLLGEQTIVSAHLATLYALDALKRANHPVLSLNGNAVALAGEALLKLAERLDCPVEINIFYRTPERMEALLGRLEAIKSELNLDVKILGAEPNARIPGLKAVSYTHLTLPTIYSV
;
A
#
# COMPACT_ATOMS: atom_id res chain seq x y z
N MET A 1 0.10 20.99 -8.51
CA MET A 1 1.30 21.55 -7.86
C MET A 1 1.13 21.26 -6.39
N ASP A 2 1.91 20.31 -5.85
CA ASP A 2 1.80 19.93 -4.44
C ASP A 2 2.27 21.12 -3.61
N ASP A 3 1.34 21.85 -3.02
CA ASP A 3 1.62 23.05 -2.19
C ASP A 3 2.10 22.58 -0.81
N VAL A 4 3.30 22.04 -0.78
CA VAL A 4 3.98 21.71 0.47
C VAL A 4 4.61 22.97 1.01
N ALA A 5 4.21 23.37 2.20
CA ALA A 5 4.67 24.60 2.87
C ALA A 5 6.19 24.63 3.19
N ALA A 6 6.95 23.59 2.78
CA ALA A 6 8.38 23.48 3.03
C ALA A 6 9.18 23.79 1.76
N ASP A 7 10.33 24.47 1.95
CA ASP A 7 11.30 24.71 0.88
C ASP A 7 11.91 23.37 0.40
N PRO A 8 12.06 23.15 -0.93
CA PRO A 8 12.70 21.95 -1.47
C PRO A 8 14.10 21.64 -0.93
N SER A 9 14.83 22.65 -0.44
CA SER A 9 16.13 22.47 0.20
C SER A 9 16.06 22.00 1.66
N HIS A 10 14.86 21.92 2.25
CA HIS A 10 14.69 21.47 3.62
C HIS A 10 15.09 20.01 3.76
N PRO A 11 15.91 19.62 4.76
CA PRO A 11 16.39 18.24 4.92
C PRO A 11 15.28 17.18 4.96
N ARG A 12 14.10 17.52 5.47
CA ARG A 12 12.93 16.65 5.57
C ARG A 12 11.88 16.90 4.48
N TYR A 13 12.23 17.57 3.39
CA TYR A 13 11.26 17.91 2.34
C TYR A 13 10.52 16.66 1.81
N GLN A 14 11.22 15.58 1.55
CA GLN A 14 10.63 14.34 1.03
C GLN A 14 9.64 13.70 2.03
N SER A 15 9.98 13.68 3.30
CA SER A 15 9.09 13.19 4.37
C SER A 15 7.82 14.04 4.47
N LEU A 16 7.96 15.37 4.41
CA LEU A 16 6.84 16.31 4.44
C LEU A 16 5.94 16.17 3.19
N LEU A 17 6.53 15.92 2.03
CA LEU A 17 5.79 15.66 0.79
C LEU A 17 4.94 14.40 0.89
N LEU A 18 5.49 13.31 1.40
CA LEU A 18 4.74 12.06 1.62
C LEU A 18 3.60 12.25 2.61
N ARG A 19 3.85 12.99 3.69
CA ARG A 19 2.82 13.33 4.67
C ARG A 19 1.68 14.14 4.04
N HIS A 20 2.00 15.16 3.26
CA HIS A 20 1.02 15.98 2.56
C HIS A 20 0.13 15.14 1.61
N ARG A 21 0.73 14.19 0.88
CA ARG A 21 -0.02 13.25 0.03
C ARG A 21 -1.01 12.39 0.83
N LEU A 22 -0.63 11.98 2.03
CA LEU A 22 -1.54 11.23 2.90
C LEU A 22 -2.67 12.11 3.46
N GLU A 23 -2.39 13.37 3.81
CA GLU A 23 -3.41 14.33 4.24
C GLU A 23 -4.43 14.58 3.11
N GLN A 24 -3.97 14.74 1.87
CA GLN A 24 -4.86 14.84 0.71
C GLN A 24 -5.69 13.56 0.51
N ALA A 25 -5.08 12.39 0.65
CA ALA A 25 -5.77 11.11 0.54
C ALA A 25 -6.82 10.90 1.65
N GLU A 26 -6.56 11.38 2.86
CA GLU A 26 -7.56 11.39 3.95
C GLU A 26 -8.75 12.28 3.60
N GLN A 27 -8.52 13.49 3.08
CA GLN A 27 -9.58 14.39 2.62
C GLN A 27 -10.42 13.79 1.48
N GLN A 28 -9.82 12.92 0.66
CA GLN A 28 -10.49 12.19 -0.42
C GLN A 28 -11.20 10.91 0.06
N GLY A 29 -11.20 10.63 1.36
CA GLY A 29 -11.85 9.44 1.93
C GLY A 29 -11.09 8.13 1.72
N LEU A 30 -9.87 8.16 1.21
CA LEU A 30 -9.05 6.96 1.02
C LEU A 30 -8.53 6.39 2.34
N LEU A 31 -8.31 7.25 3.34
CA LEU A 31 -7.69 6.90 4.62
C LEU A 31 -8.67 7.04 5.79
N ALA A 32 -8.46 6.22 6.82
CA ALA A 32 -9.03 6.47 8.14
C ALA A 32 -8.09 7.36 8.94
N GLY A 33 -8.60 8.15 9.91
CA GLY A 33 -7.77 9.03 10.74
C GLY A 33 -6.61 8.31 11.47
N SER A 34 -6.75 7.01 11.75
CA SER A 34 -5.66 6.17 12.30
C SER A 34 -4.48 5.98 11.34
N ALA A 35 -4.65 6.23 10.04
CA ALA A 35 -3.60 6.08 9.04
C ALA A 35 -2.47 7.09 9.25
N MET A 36 -2.81 8.34 9.65
CA MET A 36 -1.83 9.38 9.97
C MET A 36 -1.01 9.04 11.22
N ILE A 37 -1.62 8.38 12.21
CA ILE A 37 -0.91 7.88 13.40
C ILE A 37 0.08 6.79 13.01
N ALA A 38 -0.33 5.86 12.16
CA ALA A 38 0.55 4.79 11.66
C ALA A 38 1.71 5.36 10.83
N HIS A 39 1.44 6.35 9.99
CA HIS A 39 2.47 7.04 9.23
C HIS A 39 3.48 7.76 10.13
N GLY A 40 3.03 8.51 11.13
CA GLY A 40 3.92 9.20 12.06
C GLY A 40 4.83 8.25 12.85
N ARG A 41 4.35 7.05 13.19
CA ARG A 41 5.20 5.99 13.79
C ARG A 41 6.26 5.51 12.81
N GLY A 42 5.89 5.32 11.54
CA GLY A 42 6.82 4.95 10.47
C GLY A 42 7.89 6.01 10.25
N GLU A 43 7.49 7.30 10.18
CA GLU A 43 8.42 8.42 10.05
C GLU A 43 9.43 8.47 11.21
N ALA A 44 8.95 8.27 12.47
CA ALA A 44 9.83 8.28 13.63
C ALA A 44 10.85 7.13 13.57
N TYR A 45 10.43 5.94 13.12
CA TYR A 45 11.32 4.80 12.94
C TYR A 45 12.33 5.03 11.81
N ASP A 46 11.87 5.55 10.68
CA ASP A 46 12.72 5.88 9.52
C ASP A 46 13.79 6.92 9.89
N TYR A 47 13.41 7.93 10.65
CA TYR A 47 14.36 8.91 11.20
C TYR A 47 15.48 8.27 12.03
N LEU A 48 15.14 7.28 12.87
CA LEU A 48 16.13 6.53 13.67
C LEU A 48 17.09 5.70 12.81
N LEU A 49 16.64 5.27 11.62
CA LEU A 49 17.46 4.53 10.65
C LEU A 49 18.23 5.47 9.69
N GLY A 50 18.11 6.78 9.85
CA GLY A 50 18.79 7.79 9.03
C GLY A 50 18.12 8.08 7.69
N GLU A 51 16.80 7.86 7.58
CA GLU A 51 15.96 8.14 6.40
C GLU A 51 16.52 7.51 5.10
N GLN A 52 17.03 6.28 5.23
CA GLN A 52 17.61 5.52 4.12
C GLN A 52 17.27 4.04 4.19
N THR A 53 17.19 3.41 3.03
CA THR A 53 17.02 1.95 2.95
C THR A 53 18.30 1.27 3.41
N ILE A 54 18.29 0.66 4.60
CA ILE A 54 19.44 -0.08 5.13
C ILE A 54 19.68 -1.38 4.33
N VAL A 55 20.87 -1.93 4.42
CA VAL A 55 21.28 -3.12 3.64
C VAL A 55 20.34 -4.30 3.83
N SER A 56 19.94 -4.58 5.07
CA SER A 56 19.00 -5.68 5.37
C SER A 56 17.63 -5.47 4.74
N ALA A 57 17.12 -4.23 4.72
CA ALA A 57 15.86 -3.91 4.07
C ALA A 57 15.94 -4.04 2.54
N HIS A 58 17.06 -3.62 1.95
CA HIS A 58 17.32 -3.80 0.53
C HIS A 58 17.35 -5.29 0.15
N LEU A 59 18.09 -6.10 0.90
CA LEU A 59 18.13 -7.55 0.69
C LEU A 59 16.74 -8.19 0.85
N ALA A 60 15.99 -7.80 1.88
CA ALA A 60 14.61 -8.28 2.07
C ALA A 60 13.71 -7.96 0.86
N THR A 61 13.85 -6.78 0.27
CA THR A 61 13.13 -6.39 -0.94
C THR A 61 13.47 -7.30 -2.13
N LEU A 62 14.75 -7.62 -2.32
CA LEU A 62 15.18 -8.53 -3.39
C LEU A 62 14.64 -9.95 -3.19
N TYR A 63 14.70 -10.47 -1.95
CA TYR A 63 14.11 -11.77 -1.62
C TYR A 63 12.60 -11.80 -1.81
N ALA A 64 11.88 -10.74 -1.40
CA ALA A 64 10.44 -10.63 -1.61
C ALA A 64 10.07 -10.63 -3.10
N LEU A 65 10.82 -9.90 -3.92
CA LEU A 65 10.60 -9.86 -5.36
C LEU A 65 10.86 -11.23 -6.01
N ASP A 66 11.92 -11.93 -5.61
CA ASP A 66 12.21 -13.27 -6.08
C ASP A 66 11.12 -14.26 -5.67
N ALA A 67 10.63 -14.19 -4.42
CA ALA A 67 9.53 -15.01 -3.94
C ALA A 67 8.23 -14.76 -4.73
N LEU A 68 7.89 -13.50 -5.02
CA LEU A 68 6.73 -13.14 -5.84
C LEU A 68 6.84 -13.70 -7.25
N LYS A 69 8.03 -13.64 -7.87
CA LYS A 69 8.27 -14.18 -9.21
C LYS A 69 8.15 -15.70 -9.29
N ARG A 70 8.44 -16.40 -8.21
CA ARG A 70 8.36 -17.89 -8.14
C ARG A 70 7.01 -18.39 -7.66
N ALA A 71 6.18 -17.52 -7.09
CA ALA A 71 4.88 -17.91 -6.58
C ALA A 71 3.94 -18.32 -7.72
N ASN A 72 3.20 -19.40 -7.54
CA ASN A 72 2.21 -19.84 -8.52
C ASN A 72 0.99 -18.90 -8.56
N HIS A 73 0.64 -18.28 -7.45
CA HIS A 73 -0.51 -17.41 -7.31
C HIS A 73 -0.15 -16.18 -6.44
N PRO A 74 0.73 -15.30 -6.92
CA PRO A 74 1.07 -14.09 -6.18
C PRO A 74 -0.12 -13.13 -6.11
N VAL A 75 -0.19 -12.36 -5.04
CA VAL A 75 -1.17 -11.28 -4.86
C VAL A 75 -0.50 -10.11 -4.18
N LEU A 76 -0.73 -8.89 -4.65
CA LEU A 76 -0.31 -7.67 -3.98
C LEU A 76 -1.45 -7.13 -3.12
N SER A 77 -1.29 -7.18 -1.80
CA SER A 77 -2.29 -6.71 -0.84
C SER A 77 -1.99 -5.29 -0.39
N LEU A 78 -2.90 -4.35 -0.68
CA LEU A 78 -2.71 -2.92 -0.49
C LEU A 78 -3.64 -2.38 0.60
N ASN A 79 -3.09 -1.64 1.55
CA ASN A 79 -3.86 -0.81 2.46
C ASN A 79 -4.02 0.62 1.91
N GLY A 80 -4.78 1.46 2.60
CA GLY A 80 -5.03 2.84 2.16
C GLY A 80 -3.76 3.66 1.95
N ASN A 81 -2.78 3.57 2.88
CA ASN A 81 -1.51 4.30 2.76
C ASN A 81 -0.71 3.83 1.53
N ALA A 82 -0.68 2.52 1.27
CA ALA A 82 -0.01 1.96 0.12
C ALA A 82 -0.65 2.43 -1.20
N VAL A 83 -1.99 2.49 -1.25
CA VAL A 83 -2.71 3.03 -2.42
C VAL A 83 -2.39 4.51 -2.62
N ALA A 84 -2.40 5.31 -1.55
CA ALA A 84 -2.15 6.75 -1.63
C ALA A 84 -0.72 7.10 -2.05
N LEU A 85 0.29 6.37 -1.54
CA LEU A 85 1.70 6.70 -1.76
C LEU A 85 2.33 5.96 -2.94
N ALA A 86 1.88 4.74 -3.23
CA ALA A 86 2.54 3.83 -4.17
C ALA A 86 1.58 3.10 -5.12
N GLY A 87 0.30 3.50 -5.20
CA GLY A 87 -0.73 2.81 -5.99
C GLY A 87 -0.32 2.60 -7.44
N GLU A 88 0.22 3.61 -8.09
CA GLU A 88 0.71 3.53 -9.47
C GLU A 88 1.84 2.50 -9.63
N ALA A 89 2.87 2.60 -8.78
CA ALA A 89 4.02 1.69 -8.85
C ALA A 89 3.62 0.23 -8.57
N LEU A 90 2.68 0.03 -7.64
CA LEU A 90 2.18 -1.30 -7.27
C LEU A 90 1.29 -1.90 -8.36
N LEU A 91 0.46 -1.12 -9.05
CA LEU A 91 -0.29 -1.58 -10.21
C LEU A 91 0.64 -1.97 -11.37
N LYS A 92 1.64 -1.15 -11.68
CA LYS A 92 2.68 -1.49 -12.68
C LYS A 92 3.44 -2.76 -12.31
N LEU A 93 3.73 -2.96 -11.03
CA LEU A 93 4.37 -4.19 -10.55
C LEU A 93 3.45 -5.39 -10.70
N ALA A 94 2.17 -5.25 -10.33
CA ALA A 94 1.16 -6.30 -10.47
C ALA A 94 1.01 -6.76 -11.92
N GLU A 95 0.94 -5.84 -12.86
CA GLU A 95 0.89 -6.16 -14.30
C GLU A 95 2.14 -6.94 -14.75
N ARG A 96 3.34 -6.49 -14.35
CA ARG A 96 4.59 -7.19 -14.68
C ARG A 96 4.71 -8.59 -14.10
N LEU A 97 4.04 -8.84 -12.97
CA LEU A 97 4.00 -10.14 -12.29
C LEU A 97 2.80 -10.99 -12.71
N ASP A 98 1.94 -10.46 -13.57
CA ASP A 98 0.66 -11.08 -13.97
C ASP A 98 -0.14 -11.52 -12.74
N CYS A 99 -0.30 -10.62 -11.76
CA CYS A 99 -0.96 -10.93 -10.50
C CYS A 99 -2.03 -9.89 -10.14
N PRO A 100 -3.08 -10.31 -9.40
CA PRO A 100 -4.09 -9.38 -8.94
C PRO A 100 -3.58 -8.49 -7.80
N VAL A 101 -4.23 -7.34 -7.66
CA VAL A 101 -4.11 -6.45 -6.50
C VAL A 101 -5.34 -6.62 -5.62
N GLU A 102 -5.17 -6.66 -4.30
CA GLU A 102 -6.25 -6.73 -3.33
C GLU A 102 -6.31 -5.45 -2.50
N ILE A 103 -7.51 -4.89 -2.32
CA ILE A 103 -7.76 -3.83 -1.35
C ILE A 103 -7.98 -4.47 0.02
N ASN A 104 -7.00 -4.29 0.92
CA ASN A 104 -7.02 -4.85 2.27
C ASN A 104 -6.98 -3.73 3.31
N ILE A 105 -8.14 -3.40 3.87
CA ILE A 105 -8.29 -2.35 4.89
C ILE A 105 -9.02 -2.87 6.12
N PHE A 106 -8.58 -2.43 7.30
CA PHE A 106 -9.17 -2.84 8.58
C PHE A 106 -10.56 -2.21 8.79
N TYR A 107 -10.64 -0.89 8.67
CA TYR A 107 -11.91 -0.15 8.79
C TYR A 107 -12.59 -0.09 7.41
N ARG A 108 -13.36 -1.12 7.11
CA ARG A 108 -13.99 -1.30 5.81
C ARG A 108 -15.39 -0.67 5.81
N THR A 109 -15.49 0.57 5.36
CA THR A 109 -16.78 1.21 5.08
C THR A 109 -17.03 1.22 3.57
N PRO A 110 -18.32 1.24 3.13
CA PRO A 110 -18.66 1.32 1.70
C PRO A 110 -17.98 2.50 1.01
N GLU A 111 -18.00 3.68 1.63
CA GLU A 111 -17.46 4.93 1.09
C GLU A 111 -15.95 4.84 0.87
N ARG A 112 -15.23 4.25 1.83
CA ARG A 112 -13.78 4.05 1.69
C ARG A 112 -13.43 3.02 0.63
N MET A 113 -14.22 1.96 0.53
CA MET A 113 -14.02 0.94 -0.51
C MET A 113 -14.24 1.53 -1.89
N GLU A 114 -15.30 2.34 -2.06
CA GLU A 114 -15.59 3.04 -3.30
C GLU A 114 -14.47 4.02 -3.67
N ALA A 115 -14.00 4.83 -2.72
CA ALA A 115 -12.90 5.76 -2.93
C ALA A 115 -11.59 5.05 -3.34
N LEU A 116 -11.21 3.97 -2.65
CA LEU A 116 -10.00 3.20 -2.95
C LEU A 116 -10.10 2.49 -4.30
N LEU A 117 -11.25 1.88 -4.59
CA LEU A 117 -11.50 1.23 -5.88
C LEU A 117 -11.46 2.25 -7.01
N GLY A 118 -12.17 3.37 -6.85
CA GLY A 118 -12.18 4.45 -7.84
C GLY A 118 -10.78 5.00 -8.11
N ARG A 119 -9.96 5.16 -7.08
CA ARG A 119 -8.56 5.60 -7.24
C ARG A 119 -7.71 4.61 -8.02
N LEU A 120 -7.81 3.31 -7.72
CA LEU A 120 -7.04 2.27 -8.43
C LEU A 120 -7.53 2.10 -9.87
N GLU A 121 -8.84 2.14 -10.13
CA GLU A 121 -9.39 2.06 -11.48
C GLU A 121 -9.04 3.29 -12.33
N ALA A 122 -8.99 4.48 -11.72
CA ALA A 122 -8.52 5.68 -12.39
C ALA A 122 -7.05 5.54 -12.85
N ILE A 123 -6.16 5.10 -11.97
CA ILE A 123 -4.74 4.86 -12.30
C ILE A 123 -4.63 3.78 -13.39
N LYS A 124 -5.38 2.68 -13.26
CA LYS A 124 -5.41 1.60 -14.22
C LYS A 124 -5.82 2.08 -15.60
N SER A 125 -6.88 2.90 -15.67
CA SER A 125 -7.38 3.48 -16.93
C SER A 125 -6.37 4.47 -17.54
N GLU A 126 -5.81 5.38 -16.73
CA GLU A 126 -4.85 6.39 -17.16
C GLU A 126 -3.59 5.75 -17.78
N LEU A 127 -3.12 4.66 -17.20
CA LEU A 127 -1.91 3.96 -17.63
C LEU A 127 -2.18 2.78 -18.56
N ASN A 128 -3.45 2.53 -18.90
CA ASN A 128 -3.88 1.40 -19.75
C ASN A 128 -3.34 0.05 -19.26
N LEU A 129 -3.44 -0.21 -17.93
CA LEU A 129 -2.97 -1.44 -17.30
C LEU A 129 -4.06 -2.51 -17.30
N ASP A 130 -3.68 -3.79 -17.47
CA ASP A 130 -4.59 -4.94 -17.33
C ASP A 130 -4.33 -5.68 -16.02
N VAL A 131 -4.83 -5.13 -14.92
CA VAL A 131 -4.68 -5.69 -13.57
C VAL A 131 -6.05 -5.95 -12.97
N LYS A 132 -6.24 -7.13 -12.42
CA LYS A 132 -7.45 -7.47 -11.67
C LYS A 132 -7.40 -6.89 -10.27
N ILE A 133 -8.42 -6.13 -9.88
CA ILE A 133 -8.57 -5.58 -8.53
C ILE A 133 -9.56 -6.44 -7.75
N LEU A 134 -9.11 -6.99 -6.61
CA LEU A 134 -9.87 -7.83 -5.70
C LEU A 134 -10.28 -7.04 -4.45
N GLY A 135 -11.28 -7.56 -3.74
CA GLY A 135 -11.70 -7.00 -2.45
C GLY A 135 -12.78 -5.92 -2.57
N ALA A 136 -13.28 -5.61 -3.75
CA ALA A 136 -14.39 -4.69 -3.95
C ALA A 136 -15.70 -5.21 -3.32
N GLU A 137 -15.95 -6.52 -3.43
CA GLU A 137 -17.14 -7.14 -2.86
C GLU A 137 -16.94 -7.56 -1.39
N PRO A 138 -17.95 -7.41 -0.52
CA PRO A 138 -17.86 -7.75 0.90
C PRO A 138 -17.44 -9.20 1.18
N ASN A 139 -17.75 -10.11 0.26
CA ASN A 139 -17.49 -11.56 0.37
C ASN A 139 -16.42 -12.07 -0.59
N ALA A 140 -15.80 -11.20 -1.39
CA ALA A 140 -14.71 -11.58 -2.27
C ALA A 140 -13.48 -11.94 -1.42
N ARG A 141 -13.16 -13.22 -1.36
CA ARG A 141 -12.00 -13.76 -0.62
C ARG A 141 -10.99 -14.31 -1.61
N ILE A 142 -9.72 -14.21 -1.25
CA ILE A 142 -8.69 -14.96 -1.97
C ILE A 142 -8.97 -16.45 -1.74
N PRO A 143 -9.08 -17.28 -2.79
CA PRO A 143 -9.30 -18.71 -2.64
C PRO A 143 -8.24 -19.35 -1.73
N GLY A 144 -8.69 -20.15 -0.77
CA GLY A 144 -7.80 -20.83 0.18
C GLY A 144 -7.54 -20.08 1.48
N LEU A 145 -7.88 -18.77 1.58
CA LEU A 145 -7.76 -18.01 2.81
C LEU A 145 -9.11 -17.93 3.54
N LYS A 146 -9.12 -18.33 4.82
CA LYS A 146 -10.34 -18.36 5.64
C LYS A 146 -10.61 -17.08 6.42
N ALA A 147 -9.69 -16.12 6.42
CA ALA A 147 -9.78 -15.00 7.30
C ALA A 147 -10.49 -13.79 6.69
N VAL A 148 -11.05 -13.03 7.59
CA VAL A 148 -11.74 -11.75 7.32
C VAL A 148 -10.75 -10.60 7.29
N SER A 149 -9.60 -10.75 7.94
CA SER A 149 -8.51 -9.79 7.94
C SER A 149 -7.19 -10.54 7.75
N TYR A 150 -6.54 -10.27 6.66
CA TYR A 150 -5.26 -10.91 6.30
C TYR A 150 -4.12 -10.52 7.24
N THR A 151 -4.22 -9.38 7.89
CA THR A 151 -3.26 -8.92 8.89
C THR A 151 -3.19 -9.88 10.09
N HIS A 152 -4.30 -10.52 10.44
CA HIS A 152 -4.34 -11.50 11.52
C HIS A 152 -3.91 -12.90 11.10
N LEU A 153 -3.85 -13.20 9.80
CA LEU A 153 -3.38 -14.48 9.27
C LEU A 153 -1.88 -14.57 9.16
N THR A 154 -1.24 -13.47 8.85
CA THR A 154 0.21 -13.46 8.68
C THR A 154 0.93 -13.57 10.02
N LEU A 155 0.36 -13.05 11.11
CA LEU A 155 0.96 -13.13 12.44
C LEU A 155 1.15 -14.57 12.97
N PRO A 156 0.13 -15.45 12.97
CA PRO A 156 0.31 -16.85 13.38
C PRO A 156 1.25 -17.63 12.47
N THR A 157 1.30 -17.32 11.18
CA THR A 157 2.16 -18.01 10.22
C THR A 157 3.63 -17.63 10.42
N ILE A 158 3.91 -16.42 10.86
CA ILE A 158 5.27 -15.95 11.18
C ILE A 158 5.79 -16.62 12.48
N TYR A 159 4.90 -16.91 13.42
CA TYR A 159 5.26 -17.51 14.71
C TYR A 159 5.20 -19.04 14.74
N SER A 160 4.78 -19.70 13.67
CA SER A 160 4.71 -21.16 13.56
C SER A 160 5.87 -21.78 12.77
N VAL A 161 6.95 -21.02 12.60
CA VAL A 161 8.20 -21.50 12.00
C VAL A 161 9.23 -21.81 13.08
#